data_231c156f92f2b7da960981f518ff4489
#
_entry.id   231c156f92f2b7da960981f518ff4489
#
_cell.length_a   1.000
_cell.length_b   1.000
_cell.length_c   1.000
_cell.angle_alpha   90.00
_cell.angle_beta   90.00
_cell.angle_gamma   90.00
#
_symmetry.space_group_name_H-M   'P 1'
#
loop_
_entity.id
_entity.type
_entity.pdbx_description
1 polymer ?
#
loop_
_entity_poly.entity_id
_entity_poly.type
_entity_poly.pdbx_seq_one_letter_code
_entity_poly.pdbx_strand_id
1 'polypeptide(L)'
;SNYACVLDALTHAREMDVFVLITLPFYAAQTVALSGYLASIGATVLALTDKMSSPIVKNATRTLFCNAKNMVFHNSLASLIALTDILASLYILENKKRFQEHNEKVKQIEGFFQRYPVPAYEYEYFYNEDSSINKAEEKEEQ
;
A
#
# COMPACT_ATOMS: atom_id res chain seq x y z
N SER A 1 -2.12 19.67 11.14
CA SER A 1 -1.87 19.73 9.69
C SER A 1 -1.22 18.39 9.28
N ASN A 2 -1.61 17.79 8.15
CA ASN A 2 -1.08 16.50 7.66
C ASN A 2 0.46 16.51 7.50
N TYR A 3 1.04 17.69 7.34
CA TYR A 3 2.49 17.85 7.18
C TYR A 3 3.27 17.49 8.47
N ALA A 4 2.73 17.82 9.63
CA ALA A 4 3.38 17.49 10.91
C ALA A 4 3.45 15.96 11.11
N CYS A 5 2.41 15.21 10.74
CA CYS A 5 2.42 13.74 10.84
C CYS A 5 3.46 13.11 9.89
N VAL A 6 3.63 13.69 8.70
CA VAL A 6 4.67 13.23 7.75
C VAL A 6 6.06 13.47 8.31
N LEU A 7 6.32 14.66 8.86
CA LEU A 7 7.61 14.98 9.47
C LEU A 7 7.91 14.07 10.67
N ASP A 8 6.93 13.83 11.52
CA ASP A 8 7.07 12.93 12.67
C ASP A 8 7.42 11.49 12.21
N ALA A 9 6.70 10.97 11.23
CA ALA A 9 7.01 9.65 10.64
C ALA A 9 8.44 9.59 10.06
N LEU A 10 8.92 10.68 9.47
CA LEU A 10 10.27 10.76 8.90
C LEU A 10 11.38 10.77 9.96
N THR A 11 11.10 11.19 11.18
CA THR A 11 12.10 11.11 12.28
C THR A 11 12.45 9.67 12.64
N HIS A 12 11.59 8.72 12.32
CA HIS A 12 11.77 7.29 12.56
C HIS A 12 12.20 6.50 11.31
N ALA A 13 12.34 7.18 10.16
CA ALA A 13 12.74 6.57 8.91
C ALA A 13 14.17 6.01 8.98
N ARG A 14 14.35 4.78 8.48
CA ARG A 14 15.62 4.05 8.50
C ARG A 14 16.00 3.58 7.10
N GLU A 15 17.25 3.24 6.90
CA GLU A 15 17.80 2.69 5.65
C GLU A 15 17.03 1.44 5.14
N MET A 16 16.53 0.61 6.08
CA MET A 16 15.80 -0.62 5.73
C MET A 16 14.32 -0.41 5.39
N ASP A 17 13.80 0.81 5.54
CA ASP A 17 12.40 1.10 5.31
C ASP A 17 12.11 1.27 3.81
N VAL A 18 10.89 0.90 3.41
CA VAL A 18 10.38 1.06 2.05
C VAL A 18 9.29 2.13 2.05
N PHE A 19 9.51 3.15 1.26
CA PHE A 19 8.55 4.26 1.08
C PHE A 19 7.91 4.20 -0.29
N VAL A 20 6.59 4.14 -0.34
CA VAL A 20 5.83 4.24 -1.59
C VAL A 20 5.42 5.69 -1.78
N LEU A 21 5.98 6.35 -2.77
CA LEU A 21 5.72 7.75 -3.08
C LEU A 21 4.97 7.87 -4.41
N ILE A 22 3.87 8.61 -4.38
CA ILE A 22 2.99 8.80 -5.53
C ILE A 22 3.05 10.25 -5.99
N THR A 23 3.33 10.47 -7.26
CA THR A 23 3.25 11.80 -7.86
C THR A 23 2.86 11.71 -9.33
N LEU A 24 1.84 12.46 -9.72
CA LEU A 24 1.32 12.56 -11.08
C LEU A 24 1.57 13.99 -11.64
N PRO A 25 1.30 14.25 -12.93
CA PRO A 25 1.48 15.57 -13.52
C PRO A 25 0.96 16.72 -12.65
N PHE A 26 1.71 17.83 -12.68
CA PHE A 26 1.92 18.89 -11.72
C PHE A 26 2.81 18.53 -10.54
N TYR A 27 3.34 17.31 -10.50
CA TYR A 27 4.35 16.73 -9.60
C TYR A 27 4.62 17.58 -8.36
N ALA A 28 3.98 17.23 -7.24
CA ALA A 28 4.11 17.97 -5.99
C ALA A 28 5.59 18.11 -5.59
N ALA A 29 6.08 19.33 -5.53
CA ALA A 29 7.48 19.62 -5.22
C ALA A 29 7.91 19.02 -3.88
N GLN A 30 7.02 18.99 -2.89
CA GLN A 30 7.25 18.38 -1.59
C GLN A 30 7.49 16.88 -1.68
N THR A 31 6.71 16.15 -2.52
CA THR A 31 6.91 14.71 -2.73
C THR A 31 8.24 14.42 -3.42
N VAL A 32 8.63 15.26 -4.37
CA VAL A 32 9.92 15.15 -5.05
C VAL A 32 11.07 15.43 -4.08
N ALA A 33 10.97 16.47 -3.26
CA ALA A 33 11.98 16.79 -2.26
C ALA A 33 12.11 15.67 -1.22
N LEU A 34 10.96 15.10 -0.78
CA LEU A 34 10.92 13.97 0.13
C LEU A 34 11.64 12.74 -0.44
N SER A 35 11.43 12.44 -1.73
CA SER A 35 12.13 11.33 -2.38
C SER A 35 13.67 11.50 -2.34
N GLY A 36 14.14 12.74 -2.50
CA GLY A 36 15.58 13.06 -2.40
C GLY A 36 16.13 12.84 -0.98
N TYR A 37 15.37 13.28 0.04
CA TYR A 37 15.75 13.05 1.43
C TYR A 37 15.83 11.54 1.75
N LEU A 38 14.79 10.78 1.41
CA LEU A 38 14.74 9.33 1.66
C LEU A 38 15.88 8.59 0.95
N ALA A 39 16.17 8.96 -0.29
CA ALA A 39 17.33 8.41 -1.01
C ALA A 39 18.65 8.74 -0.30
N SER A 40 18.79 9.94 0.27
CA SER A 40 20.02 10.37 0.97
C SER A 40 20.30 9.60 2.26
N ILE A 41 19.26 9.10 2.94
CA ILE A 41 19.39 8.25 4.14
C ILE A 41 19.44 6.75 3.82
N GLY A 42 19.50 6.37 2.52
CA GLY A 42 19.58 4.98 2.10
C GLY A 42 18.25 4.20 2.13
N ALA A 43 17.12 4.86 2.38
CA ALA A 43 15.83 4.21 2.37
C ALA A 43 15.42 3.78 0.94
N THR A 44 14.65 2.71 0.84
CA THR A 44 14.13 2.25 -0.45
C THR A 44 12.93 3.10 -0.88
N VAL A 45 13.02 3.75 -2.03
CA VAL A 45 11.93 4.55 -2.60
C VAL A 45 11.31 3.82 -3.79
N LEU A 46 10.05 3.41 -3.64
CA LEU A 46 9.21 2.94 -4.73
C LEU A 46 8.33 4.09 -5.23
N ALA A 47 8.62 4.59 -6.42
CA ALA A 47 7.85 5.67 -7.02
C ALA A 47 6.74 5.14 -7.92
N LEU A 48 5.53 5.67 -7.75
CA LEU A 48 4.40 5.47 -8.65
C LEU A 48 4.14 6.80 -9.39
N THR A 49 4.30 6.80 -10.71
CA THR A 49 4.19 8.01 -11.53
C THR A 49 3.73 7.69 -12.95
N ASP A 50 3.59 8.70 -13.80
CA ASP A 50 3.02 8.55 -15.14
C ASP A 50 4.05 8.23 -16.24
N LYS A 51 5.29 8.69 -16.08
CA LYS A 51 6.31 8.58 -17.13
C LYS A 51 7.75 8.69 -16.60
N MET A 52 8.70 8.24 -17.40
CA MET A 52 10.12 8.25 -17.07
C MET A 52 10.70 9.65 -16.81
N SER A 53 10.16 10.69 -17.46
CA SER A 53 10.60 12.07 -17.24
C SER A 53 10.03 12.72 -15.98
N SER A 54 9.27 12.00 -15.17
CA SER A 54 8.79 12.49 -13.87
C SER A 54 9.98 12.78 -12.94
N PRO A 55 9.99 13.92 -12.25
CA PRO A 55 11.14 14.36 -11.44
C PRO A 55 11.45 13.45 -10.25
N ILE A 56 10.50 12.58 -9.82
CA ILE A 56 10.72 11.64 -8.74
C ILE A 56 11.61 10.46 -9.15
N VAL A 57 11.63 10.13 -10.45
CA VAL A 57 12.31 8.91 -10.97
C VAL A 57 13.80 8.90 -10.65
N LYS A 58 14.44 10.07 -10.66
CA LYS A 58 15.88 10.19 -10.38
C LYS A 58 16.28 9.78 -8.96
N ASN A 59 15.35 9.84 -8.01
CA ASN A 59 15.58 9.52 -6.60
C ASN A 59 14.99 8.15 -6.21
N ALA A 60 14.26 7.50 -7.13
CA ALA A 60 13.56 6.25 -6.85
C ALA A 60 14.49 5.04 -7.00
N THR A 61 14.42 4.11 -6.06
CA THR A 61 15.07 2.80 -6.16
C THR A 61 14.38 1.94 -7.22
N ARG A 62 13.06 2.03 -7.30
CA ARG A 62 12.20 1.38 -8.30
C ARG A 62 11.07 2.32 -8.69
N THR A 63 10.62 2.21 -9.93
CA THR A 63 9.49 3.02 -10.43
C THR A 63 8.49 2.14 -11.14
N LEU A 64 7.22 2.35 -10.83
CA LEU A 64 6.09 1.80 -11.54
C LEU A 64 5.33 2.91 -12.24
N PHE A 65 4.95 2.66 -13.48
CA PHE A 65 4.27 3.63 -14.31
C PHE A 65 2.79 3.31 -14.45
N CYS A 66 1.95 4.30 -14.24
CA CYS A 66 0.51 4.20 -14.47
C CYS A 66 0.05 5.32 -15.40
N ASN A 67 -0.92 5.02 -16.27
CA ASN A 67 -1.45 6.03 -17.16
C ASN A 67 -2.33 7.02 -16.41
N ALA A 68 -1.90 8.26 -16.33
CA ALA A 68 -2.65 9.34 -15.70
C ALA A 68 -3.46 10.20 -16.71
N LYS A 69 -3.37 9.92 -18.02
CA LYS A 69 -4.08 10.70 -19.04
C LYS A 69 -5.60 10.51 -18.92
N ASN A 70 -6.31 11.63 -18.95
CA ASN A 70 -7.77 11.67 -19.02
C ASN A 70 -8.19 12.78 -19.99
N MET A 71 -9.32 12.60 -20.66
CA MET A 71 -9.86 13.59 -21.60
C MET A 71 -10.59 14.74 -20.91
N VAL A 72 -11.02 14.56 -19.66
CA VAL A 72 -11.89 15.49 -18.92
C VAL A 72 -11.18 16.09 -17.71
N PHE A 73 -10.39 15.27 -17.00
CA PHE A 73 -9.69 15.69 -15.77
C PHE A 73 -8.19 15.76 -16.02
N HIS A 74 -7.49 16.55 -15.22
CA HIS A 74 -6.03 16.66 -15.32
C HIS A 74 -5.31 15.33 -15.12
N ASN A 75 -5.78 14.51 -14.18
CA ASN A 75 -5.23 13.17 -13.92
C ASN A 75 -6.35 12.16 -13.67
N SER A 76 -6.23 10.99 -14.27
CA SER A 76 -7.04 9.83 -13.90
C SER A 76 -6.35 9.06 -12.77
N LEU A 77 -7.08 8.75 -11.72
CA LEU A 77 -6.57 7.96 -10.60
C LEU A 77 -6.88 6.46 -10.75
N ALA A 78 -7.70 6.07 -11.73
CA ALA A 78 -8.18 4.68 -11.86
C ALA A 78 -7.02 3.67 -11.99
N SER A 79 -6.06 3.94 -12.87
CA SER A 79 -4.90 3.07 -13.05
C SER A 79 -3.96 3.07 -11.84
N LEU A 80 -3.87 4.19 -11.12
CA LEU A 80 -3.09 4.28 -9.90
C LEU A 80 -3.72 3.44 -8.78
N ILE A 81 -5.04 3.53 -8.60
CA ILE A 81 -5.78 2.72 -7.62
C ILE A 81 -5.58 1.24 -7.93
N ALA A 82 -5.82 0.81 -9.18
CA ALA A 82 -5.61 -0.58 -9.58
C ALA A 82 -4.17 -1.05 -9.30
N LEU A 83 -3.17 -0.21 -9.58
CA LEU A 83 -1.76 -0.54 -9.31
C LEU A 83 -1.47 -0.67 -7.82
N THR A 84 -2.03 0.21 -6.98
CA THR A 84 -1.86 0.10 -5.52
C THR A 84 -2.54 -1.13 -4.94
N ASP A 85 -3.72 -1.51 -5.45
CA ASP A 85 -4.42 -2.73 -5.04
C ASP A 85 -3.62 -3.99 -5.42
N ILE A 86 -3.05 -4.02 -6.62
CA ILE A 86 -2.18 -5.13 -7.06
C ILE A 86 -0.95 -5.22 -6.13
N LEU A 87 -0.29 -4.11 -5.84
CA LEU A 87 0.87 -4.09 -4.94
C LEU A 87 0.53 -4.59 -3.55
N ALA A 88 -0.59 -4.12 -3.00
CA ALA A 88 -1.07 -4.55 -1.68
C ALA A 88 -1.39 -6.06 -1.67
N SER A 89 -2.08 -6.54 -2.71
CA SER A 89 -2.42 -7.95 -2.84
C SER A 89 -1.18 -8.84 -2.95
N LEU A 90 -0.20 -8.48 -3.78
CA LEU A 90 1.06 -9.20 -3.90
C LEU A 90 1.84 -9.21 -2.58
N TYR A 91 1.88 -8.08 -1.87
CA TYR A 91 2.53 -8.00 -0.57
C TYR A 91 1.87 -8.94 0.46
N ILE A 92 0.54 -9.02 0.49
CA ILE A 92 -0.21 -9.94 1.35
C ILE A 92 0.09 -11.40 0.99
N LEU A 93 0.08 -11.75 -0.29
CA LEU A 93 0.36 -13.10 -0.77
C LEU A 93 1.77 -13.56 -0.37
N GLU A 94 2.78 -12.71 -0.58
CA GLU A 94 4.17 -13.00 -0.21
C GLU A 94 4.37 -13.11 1.31
N ASN A 95 3.54 -12.41 2.09
CA ASN A 95 3.62 -12.38 3.56
C ASN A 95 2.46 -13.11 4.24
N LYS A 96 1.82 -14.08 3.58
CA LYS A 96 0.60 -14.77 4.02
C LYS A 96 0.69 -15.25 5.48
N LYS A 97 1.78 -15.88 5.88
CA LYS A 97 1.97 -16.39 7.25
C LYS A 97 1.91 -15.26 8.30
N ARG A 98 2.61 -14.15 8.05
CA ARG A 98 2.62 -12.97 8.94
C ARG A 98 1.23 -12.32 9.04
N PHE A 99 0.50 -12.30 7.93
CA PHE A 99 -0.88 -11.80 7.89
C PHE A 99 -1.84 -12.71 8.66
N GLN A 100 -1.70 -14.03 8.57
CA GLN A 100 -2.49 -14.98 9.36
C GLN A 100 -2.30 -14.79 10.86
N GLU A 101 -1.05 -14.66 11.32
CA GLU A 101 -0.75 -14.39 12.74
C GLU A 101 -1.37 -13.06 13.21
N HIS A 102 -1.35 -12.04 12.35
CA HIS A 102 -1.98 -10.75 12.64
C HIS A 102 -3.51 -10.89 12.73
N ASN A 103 -4.13 -11.60 11.79
CA ASN A 103 -5.57 -11.82 11.74
C ASN A 103 -6.07 -12.58 12.96
N GLU A 104 -5.33 -13.57 13.45
CA GLU A 104 -5.68 -14.27 14.68
C GLU A 104 -5.71 -13.32 15.89
N LYS A 105 -4.75 -12.40 15.99
CA LYS A 105 -4.75 -11.38 17.03
C LYS A 105 -5.94 -10.41 16.89
N VAL A 106 -6.28 -10.00 15.68
CA VAL A 106 -7.46 -9.16 15.40
C VAL A 106 -8.73 -9.89 15.83
N LYS A 107 -8.92 -11.16 15.45
CA LYS A 107 -10.07 -11.99 15.88
C LYS A 107 -10.18 -12.09 17.41
N GLN A 108 -9.06 -12.21 18.13
CA GLN A 108 -9.07 -12.21 19.59
C GLN A 108 -9.56 -10.88 20.17
N ILE A 109 -9.12 -9.77 19.60
CA ILE A 109 -9.54 -8.42 20.00
C ILE A 109 -11.03 -8.20 19.68
N GLU A 110 -11.48 -8.59 18.49
CA GLU A 110 -12.90 -8.54 18.11
C GLU A 110 -13.76 -9.37 19.02
N GLY A 111 -13.34 -10.59 19.39
CA GLY A 111 -14.05 -11.43 20.37
C GLY A 111 -14.16 -10.78 21.77
N PHE A 112 -13.21 -9.90 22.12
CA PHE A 112 -13.33 -9.08 23.33
C PHE A 112 -14.40 -7.99 23.18
N PHE A 113 -14.44 -7.28 22.04
CA PHE A 113 -15.39 -6.21 21.78
C PHE A 113 -16.82 -6.73 21.57
N GLN A 114 -17.01 -7.94 21.04
CA GLN A 114 -18.34 -8.57 20.92
C GLN A 114 -19.06 -8.77 22.28
N ARG A 115 -18.33 -8.74 23.39
CA ARG A 115 -18.93 -8.76 24.75
C ARG A 115 -19.52 -7.41 25.16
N TYR A 116 -19.20 -6.34 24.44
CA TYR A 116 -19.75 -5.01 24.65
C TYR A 116 -20.56 -4.65 23.39
N PRO A 117 -21.89 -4.44 23.49
CA PRO A 117 -22.71 -4.12 22.33
C PRO A 117 -22.37 -2.71 21.84
N VAL A 118 -21.34 -2.59 21.06
CA VAL A 118 -21.12 -1.45 20.18
C VAL A 118 -21.84 -1.79 18.88
N PRO A 119 -22.65 -0.89 18.28
CA PRO A 119 -23.26 -1.16 16.98
C PRO A 119 -22.19 -1.61 16.01
N ALA A 120 -22.26 -2.85 15.59
CA ALA A 120 -21.35 -3.41 14.61
C ALA A 120 -21.54 -2.65 13.30
N TYR A 121 -20.58 -1.85 12.91
CA TYR A 121 -20.36 -1.62 11.49
C TYR A 121 -19.89 -2.95 10.93
N GLU A 122 -20.72 -3.55 10.10
CA GLU A 122 -20.48 -4.84 9.47
C GLU A 122 -19.18 -4.76 8.65
N TYR A 123 -18.10 -5.22 9.23
CA TYR A 123 -16.86 -5.53 8.51
C TYR A 123 -16.96 -6.94 7.91
N GLU A 124 -18.09 -7.29 7.32
CA GLU A 124 -18.34 -8.60 6.74
C GLU A 124 -17.54 -8.89 5.48
N TYR A 125 -16.80 -7.91 4.94
CA TYR A 125 -16.17 -8.03 3.64
C TYR A 125 -14.76 -8.62 3.62
N PHE A 126 -14.11 -8.86 4.76
CA PHE A 126 -12.71 -9.29 4.73
C PHE A 126 -12.43 -10.69 5.29
N TYR A 127 -13.40 -11.41 5.80
CA TYR A 127 -13.16 -12.69 6.48
C TYR A 127 -14.13 -13.81 6.16
N ASN A 128 -14.73 -13.80 4.98
CA ASN A 128 -15.29 -15.04 4.48
C ASN A 128 -14.10 -15.97 4.21
N GLU A 129 -13.93 -16.95 5.10
CA GLU A 129 -13.20 -18.17 4.81
C GLU A 129 -13.85 -18.80 3.59
N ASP A 130 -13.41 -18.36 2.41
CA ASP A 130 -13.78 -19.05 1.20
C ASP A 130 -12.99 -20.36 1.19
N SER A 131 -13.65 -21.38 1.79
CA SER A 131 -13.21 -22.77 1.78
C SER A 131 -13.08 -23.33 0.35
N SER A 132 -13.25 -22.50 -0.66
CA SER A 132 -13.08 -22.84 -2.07
C SER A 132 -11.62 -22.94 -2.51
N ILE A 133 -10.69 -22.22 -1.86
CA ILE A 133 -9.26 -22.28 -2.21
C ILE A 133 -8.62 -23.56 -1.68
N ASN A 134 -9.00 -24.00 -0.47
CA ASN A 134 -8.45 -25.24 0.11
C ASN A 134 -9.01 -26.52 -0.56
N LYS A 135 -10.16 -26.46 -1.24
CA LYS A 135 -10.71 -27.61 -1.98
C LYS A 135 -10.11 -27.82 -3.37
N ALA A 136 -9.39 -26.83 -3.89
CA ALA A 136 -8.68 -26.97 -5.16
C ALA A 136 -7.35 -27.73 -4.99
N GLU A 137 -6.64 -27.50 -3.87
CA GLU A 137 -5.36 -28.15 -3.59
C GLU A 137 -5.52 -29.66 -3.21
N GLU A 138 -6.61 -30.03 -2.54
CA GLU A 138 -6.87 -31.44 -2.20
C GLU A 138 -7.30 -32.31 -3.41
N LYS A 139 -7.64 -31.74 -4.55
CA LYS A 139 -8.01 -32.48 -5.76
C LYS A 139 -6.86 -32.70 -6.73
N GLU A 140 -5.73 -32.06 -6.56
CA GLU A 140 -4.52 -32.30 -7.37
C GLU A 140 -3.57 -33.35 -6.76
N GLU A 141 -3.82 -33.81 -5.53
CA GLU A 141 -3.04 -34.88 -4.87
C GLU A 141 -3.71 -36.28 -4.88
N GLN A 142 -4.79 -36.47 -5.61
CA GLN A 142 -5.41 -37.79 -5.84
C GLN A 142 -5.43 -38.13 -7.34
#